data_37f059f5ad718bac06c6aa508988731c
#
_entry.id   37f059f5ad718bac06c6aa508988731c
#
_cell.length_a   1.000
_cell.length_b   1.000
_cell.length_c   1.000
_cell.angle_alpha   90.00
_cell.angle_beta   90.00
_cell.angle_gamma   90.00
#
_symmetry.space_group_name_H-M   'P 1'
#
loop_
_entity.id
_entity.type
_entity.pdbx_description
1 polymer ?
#
loop_
_entity_poly.entity_id
_entity_poly.type
_entity_poly.pdbx_seq_one_letter_code
_entity_poly.pdbx_strand_id
1 'polypeptide(L)'
;MDNIEGEDNFGTAPVRDAYFALCSTQLTGNLDNVQGFIQKNQYPAPMNALRSEWGAIGNLRFLISSIGSISANASALGADIYNIFCVGMEAYACIEQDGYSATFIYRPPIYDGPLALNASVGYKFAEVPRITNDQWVINLRATLA
;
A
#
# COMPACT_ATOMS: atom_id res chain seq x y z
N MET A 1 -11.08 9.65 12.87
CA MET A 1 -10.59 8.78 11.79
C MET A 1 -11.81 8.28 11.04
N ASP A 2 -11.97 8.69 9.79
CA ASP A 2 -13.14 8.31 9.00
C ASP A 2 -12.84 7.05 8.18
N ASN A 3 -13.89 6.27 7.89
CA ASN A 3 -13.79 5.11 7.02
C ASN A 3 -13.47 5.55 5.60
N ILE A 4 -12.74 4.72 4.89
CA ILE A 4 -12.61 4.85 3.45
C ILE A 4 -13.92 4.39 2.83
N GLU A 5 -14.56 5.25 2.05
CA GLU A 5 -15.84 4.96 1.42
C GLU A 5 -15.71 3.83 0.40
N GLY A 6 -16.72 2.96 0.38
CA GLY A 6 -16.72 1.79 -0.49
C GLY A 6 -16.98 2.09 -1.96
N GLU A 7 -17.37 3.32 -2.27
CA GLU A 7 -17.58 3.78 -3.66
C GLU A 7 -16.28 4.12 -4.38
N ASP A 8 -15.21 4.36 -3.64
CA ASP A 8 -13.92 4.62 -4.24
C ASP A 8 -13.40 3.37 -4.94
N ASN A 9 -13.32 3.48 -6.22
CA ASN A 9 -13.11 2.43 -7.19
C ASN A 9 -11.73 1.77 -7.07
N PHE A 10 -11.60 0.82 -6.16
CA PHE A 10 -10.46 -0.09 -6.13
C PHE A 10 -10.59 -1.22 -7.18
N GLY A 11 -11.11 -0.91 -8.35
CA GLY A 11 -11.35 -1.88 -9.40
C GLY A 11 -12.76 -1.79 -9.97
N THR A 12 -13.42 -2.91 -10.21
CA THR A 12 -14.67 -3.00 -10.98
C THR A 12 -15.94 -3.09 -10.13
N ALA A 13 -15.84 -3.10 -8.81
CA ALA A 13 -17.00 -3.27 -7.95
C ALA A 13 -16.85 -2.50 -6.63
N PRO A 14 -17.94 -1.96 -6.08
CA PRO A 14 -17.90 -1.23 -4.83
C PRO A 14 -17.42 -2.13 -3.68
N VAL A 15 -16.57 -1.57 -2.85
CA VAL A 15 -16.03 -2.22 -1.66
C VAL A 15 -16.76 -1.63 -0.44
N ARG A 16 -17.11 -2.46 0.53
CA ARG A 16 -17.72 -1.98 1.78
C ARG A 16 -16.77 -1.01 2.48
N ASP A 17 -17.33 0.06 3.06
CA ASP A 17 -16.60 1.01 3.88
C ASP A 17 -15.73 0.31 4.92
N ALA A 18 -14.47 0.67 4.96
CA ALA A 18 -13.52 0.04 5.87
C ALA A 18 -12.30 0.94 6.13
N TYR A 19 -11.59 0.63 7.19
CA TYR A 19 -10.21 1.07 7.37
C TYR A 19 -9.27 0.05 6.75
N PHE A 20 -8.14 0.49 6.25
CA PHE A 20 -7.14 -0.41 5.68
C PHE A 20 -5.91 -0.51 6.58
N ALA A 21 -5.47 -1.75 6.80
CA ALA A 21 -4.23 -2.05 7.48
C ALA A 21 -3.23 -2.61 6.47
N LEU A 22 -2.14 -1.89 6.26
CA LEU A 22 -1.05 -2.30 5.39
C LEU A 22 -0.01 -3.05 6.21
N CYS A 23 0.26 -4.30 5.87
CA CYS A 23 1.18 -5.14 6.63
C CYS A 23 2.05 -6.03 5.75
N SER A 24 3.07 -6.62 6.36
CA SER A 24 3.96 -7.58 5.69
C SER A 24 3.28 -8.94 5.51
N THR A 25 3.61 -9.63 4.40
CA THR A 25 3.18 -11.01 4.15
C THR A 25 3.63 -11.99 5.23
N GLN A 26 4.69 -11.68 5.99
CA GLN A 26 5.18 -12.56 7.06
C GLN A 26 4.23 -12.63 8.27
N LEU A 27 3.33 -11.65 8.41
CA LEU A 27 2.35 -11.63 9.50
C LEU A 27 1.11 -12.48 9.25
N THR A 28 0.95 -13.09 8.10
CA THR A 28 -0.28 -13.82 7.73
C THR A 28 -0.62 -14.94 8.72
N GLY A 29 0.38 -15.73 9.14
CA GLY A 29 0.16 -16.81 10.10
C GLY A 29 -0.31 -16.32 11.48
N ASN A 30 0.19 -15.17 11.92
CA ASN A 30 -0.22 -14.58 13.18
C ASN A 30 -1.62 -13.95 13.08
N LEU A 31 -1.94 -13.34 11.95
CA LEU A 31 -3.26 -12.78 11.69
C LEU A 31 -4.35 -13.85 11.67
N ASP A 32 -4.08 -15.00 11.10
CA ASP A 32 -5.03 -16.13 11.06
C ASP A 32 -5.41 -16.65 12.46
N ASN A 33 -4.52 -16.47 13.44
CA ASN A 33 -4.75 -16.87 14.83
C ASN A 33 -5.47 -15.80 15.67
N VAL A 34 -5.72 -14.63 15.13
CA VAL A 34 -6.42 -13.56 15.86
C VAL A 34 -7.92 -13.87 15.95
N GLN A 35 -8.45 -13.80 17.16
CA GLN A 35 -9.87 -14.04 17.39
C GLN A 35 -10.75 -13.04 16.61
N GLY A 36 -11.69 -13.56 15.83
CA GLY A 36 -12.59 -12.73 15.02
C GLY A 36 -12.03 -12.36 13.64
N PHE A 37 -10.86 -12.87 13.28
CA PHE A 37 -10.32 -12.71 11.93
C PHE A 37 -11.11 -13.57 10.94
N ILE A 38 -11.55 -12.96 9.86
CA ILE A 38 -12.28 -13.60 8.76
C ILE A 38 -11.39 -13.55 7.52
N GLN A 39 -10.95 -14.69 7.05
CA GLN A 39 -10.18 -14.78 5.81
C GLN A 39 -11.05 -14.40 4.61
N LYS A 40 -10.45 -13.82 3.57
CA LYS A 40 -11.18 -13.41 2.35
C LYS A 40 -11.99 -14.53 1.69
N ASN A 41 -11.56 -15.78 1.84
CA ASN A 41 -12.25 -16.97 1.30
C ASN A 41 -13.57 -17.27 2.03
N GLN A 42 -13.76 -16.73 3.22
CA GLN A 42 -14.94 -16.91 4.05
C GLN A 42 -15.93 -15.76 3.95
N TYR A 43 -15.63 -14.76 3.12
CA TYR A 43 -16.53 -13.63 2.95
C TYR A 43 -17.85 -14.08 2.32
N PRO A 44 -18.99 -13.65 2.89
CA PRO A 44 -20.26 -13.87 2.24
C PRO A 44 -20.29 -13.10 0.89
N ALA A 45 -20.78 -13.76 -0.16
CA ALA A 45 -21.06 -13.05 -1.39
C ALA A 45 -22.18 -11.99 -1.10
N PRO A 46 -22.04 -10.77 -1.49
CA PRO A 46 -21.22 -10.15 -2.52
C PRO A 46 -20.06 -9.29 -2.00
N MET A 47 -19.40 -9.66 -0.94
CA MET A 47 -18.26 -8.90 -0.46
C MET A 47 -17.09 -9.04 -1.43
N ASN A 48 -16.77 -7.93 -2.09
CA ASN A 48 -15.63 -7.89 -2.98
C ASN A 48 -14.34 -7.79 -2.17
N ALA A 49 -13.53 -8.83 -2.25
CA ALA A 49 -12.20 -8.81 -1.67
C ALA A 49 -11.25 -8.07 -2.62
N LEU A 50 -10.41 -7.20 -2.09
CA LEU A 50 -9.34 -6.57 -2.84
C LEU A 50 -8.26 -7.60 -3.22
N ARG A 51 -7.54 -7.33 -4.30
CA ARG A 51 -6.54 -8.27 -4.82
C ARG A 51 -5.49 -8.68 -3.79
N SER A 52 -5.02 -7.72 -2.99
CA SER A 52 -3.98 -7.93 -1.96
C SER A 52 -4.54 -8.15 -0.57
N GLU A 53 -5.84 -8.32 -0.44
CA GLU A 53 -6.50 -8.52 0.84
C GLU A 53 -6.30 -9.95 1.34
N TRP A 54 -5.96 -10.08 2.62
CA TRP A 54 -5.84 -11.35 3.30
C TRP A 54 -7.11 -11.71 4.07
N GLY A 55 -7.68 -10.72 4.75
CA GLY A 55 -8.88 -10.87 5.54
C GLY A 55 -9.26 -9.59 6.26
N ALA A 56 -10.25 -9.66 7.14
CA ALA A 56 -10.76 -8.53 7.88
C ALA A 56 -11.10 -8.89 9.34
N ILE A 57 -11.02 -7.89 10.20
CA ILE A 57 -11.56 -7.92 11.56
C ILE A 57 -12.51 -6.75 11.71
N GLY A 58 -13.81 -7.02 11.82
CA GLY A 58 -14.81 -5.96 11.86
C GLY A 58 -14.74 -5.05 10.62
N ASN A 59 -14.41 -3.79 10.81
CA ASN A 59 -14.25 -2.78 9.75
C ASN A 59 -12.79 -2.57 9.32
N LEU A 60 -11.84 -3.32 9.85
CA LEU A 60 -10.44 -3.22 9.47
C LEU A 60 -10.09 -4.34 8.49
N ARG A 61 -9.65 -3.97 7.29
CA ARG A 61 -9.24 -4.90 6.22
C ARG A 61 -7.74 -4.92 6.09
N PHE A 62 -7.16 -6.10 6.06
CA PHE A 62 -5.71 -6.29 6.02
C PHE A 62 -5.24 -6.51 4.59
N LEU A 63 -4.44 -5.57 4.12
CA LEU A 63 -3.75 -5.63 2.82
C LEU A 63 -2.32 -6.07 3.06
N ILE A 64 -1.92 -7.14 2.43
CA ILE A 64 -0.58 -7.71 2.56
C ILE A 64 0.32 -7.31 1.40
N SER A 65 1.57 -7.01 1.73
CA SER A 65 2.60 -6.70 0.74
C SER A 65 3.94 -7.31 1.13
N SER A 66 4.70 -7.77 0.14
CA SER A 66 6.08 -8.24 0.35
C SER A 66 7.05 -7.10 0.72
N ILE A 67 6.68 -5.85 0.44
CA ILE A 67 7.43 -4.64 0.81
C ILE A 67 6.92 -4.02 2.12
N GLY A 68 6.20 -4.79 2.94
CA GLY A 68 5.73 -4.30 4.25
C GLY A 68 6.89 -3.82 5.13
N SER A 69 6.66 -2.76 5.89
CA SER A 69 7.69 -2.15 6.73
C SER A 69 8.10 -3.08 7.88
N ILE A 70 9.37 -3.38 7.96
CA ILE A 70 9.98 -4.19 9.01
C ILE A 70 11.13 -3.41 9.61
N SER A 71 11.15 -3.29 10.93
CA SER A 71 12.26 -2.69 11.69
C SER A 71 13.10 -3.82 12.29
N ALA A 72 14.22 -4.11 11.64
CA ALA A 72 15.08 -5.21 12.04
C ALA A 72 15.71 -4.99 13.41
N ASN A 73 15.73 -6.02 14.25
CA ASN A 73 16.31 -6.01 15.59
C ASN A 73 15.87 -4.85 16.50
N ALA A 74 14.67 -4.33 16.29
CA ALA A 74 14.19 -3.12 16.95
C ALA A 74 13.48 -3.40 18.30
N SER A 75 13.23 -4.66 18.61
CA SER A 75 12.68 -5.02 19.94
C SER A 75 13.78 -5.06 21.01
N ALA A 76 13.38 -4.93 22.26
CA ALA A 76 14.29 -5.03 23.41
C ALA A 76 15.02 -6.40 23.51
N LEU A 77 14.48 -7.41 22.87
CA LEU A 77 15.05 -8.78 22.80
C LEU A 77 15.76 -9.07 21.49
N GLY A 78 15.97 -8.06 20.63
CA GLY A 78 16.62 -8.22 19.33
C GLY A 78 15.74 -8.87 18.26
N ALA A 79 14.43 -8.98 18.47
CA ALA A 79 13.51 -9.46 17.44
C ALA A 79 13.09 -8.35 16.48
N ASP A 80 12.71 -8.74 15.27
CA ASP A 80 12.19 -7.83 14.27
C ASP A 80 10.81 -7.31 14.66
N ILE A 81 10.57 -6.03 14.45
CA ILE A 81 9.27 -5.40 14.65
C ILE A 81 8.61 -5.18 13.29
N TYR A 82 7.44 -5.72 13.14
CA TYR A 82 6.58 -5.56 11.97
C TYR A 82 5.64 -4.38 12.19
N ASN A 83 5.70 -3.42 11.31
CA ASN A 83 4.82 -2.26 11.36
C ASN A 83 3.57 -2.53 10.55
N ILE A 84 2.40 -2.31 11.15
CA ILE A 84 1.10 -2.40 10.53
C ILE A 84 0.52 -0.98 10.51
N PHE A 85 0.42 -0.41 9.32
CA PHE A 85 -0.13 0.94 9.16
C PHE A 85 -1.62 0.87 8.92
N CYS A 86 -2.40 1.30 9.90
CA CYS A 86 -3.84 1.46 9.77
C CYS A 86 -4.14 2.86 9.26
N VAL A 87 -4.81 2.96 8.13
CA VAL A 87 -5.10 4.22 7.45
C VAL A 87 -6.61 4.39 7.27
N GLY A 88 -7.07 5.61 7.51
CA GLY A 88 -8.42 6.06 7.18
C GLY A 88 -8.46 6.85 5.87
N MET A 89 -9.62 7.39 5.56
CA MET A 89 -9.85 8.24 4.41
C MET A 89 -8.93 9.48 4.49
N GLU A 90 -8.32 9.87 3.37
CA GLU A 90 -7.43 11.05 3.25
C GLU A 90 -6.28 11.11 4.27
N ALA A 91 -5.87 9.97 4.83
CA ALA A 91 -4.81 9.90 5.81
C ALA A 91 -3.46 10.35 5.24
N TYR A 92 -3.22 10.12 3.97
CA TYR A 92 -2.03 10.59 3.25
C TYR A 92 -2.40 11.04 1.84
N ALA A 93 -1.60 11.92 1.30
CA ALA A 93 -1.75 12.41 -0.07
C ALA A 93 -0.41 12.39 -0.79
N CYS A 94 -0.45 12.17 -2.08
CA CYS A 94 0.67 12.37 -2.98
C CYS A 94 0.50 13.72 -3.67
N ILE A 95 1.48 14.59 -3.51
CA ILE A 95 1.50 15.90 -4.15
C ILE A 95 2.36 15.77 -5.40
N GLU A 96 1.74 15.98 -6.54
CA GLU A 96 2.42 16.08 -7.82
C GLU A 96 2.56 17.55 -8.20
N GLN A 97 3.72 17.92 -8.72
CA GLN A 97 3.92 19.26 -9.23
C GLN A 97 3.37 19.34 -10.66
N ASP A 98 2.55 20.36 -10.93
CA ASP A 98 2.01 20.60 -12.26
C ASP A 98 3.14 20.71 -13.31
N GLY A 99 3.00 19.98 -14.41
CA GLY A 99 4.02 19.87 -15.45
C GLY A 99 5.16 18.88 -15.17
N TYR A 100 5.21 18.24 -13.99
CA TYR A 100 6.18 17.22 -13.61
C TYR A 100 5.55 15.85 -13.32
N SER A 101 4.34 15.62 -13.76
CA SER A 101 3.75 14.28 -13.80
C SER A 101 4.66 13.33 -14.57
N ALA A 102 4.53 12.03 -14.33
CA ALA A 102 5.37 11.02 -14.96
C ALA A 102 5.42 11.19 -16.49
N THR A 103 6.54 11.67 -17.00
CA THR A 103 6.74 11.97 -18.43
C THR A 103 7.79 11.04 -18.99
N PHE A 104 7.40 10.30 -20.03
CA PHE A 104 8.32 9.48 -20.79
C PHE A 104 9.00 10.31 -21.86
N ILE A 105 10.34 10.26 -21.92
CA ILE A 105 11.16 11.00 -22.87
C ILE A 105 11.88 9.99 -23.76
N TYR A 106 11.56 10.03 -25.05
CA TYR A 106 12.25 9.25 -26.05
C TYR A 106 12.99 10.20 -27.00
N ARG A 107 14.30 10.02 -27.13
CA ARG A 107 15.11 10.66 -28.17
C ARG A 107 15.47 9.62 -29.21
N PRO A 108 14.92 9.73 -30.43
CA PRO A 108 15.30 8.84 -31.54
C PRO A 108 16.78 9.00 -31.88
N PRO A 109 17.38 8.05 -32.60
CA PRO A 109 18.76 8.17 -33.07
C PRO A 109 18.90 9.40 -33.95
N ILE A 110 19.54 10.44 -33.43
CA ILE A 110 19.83 11.70 -34.14
C ILE A 110 21.33 11.83 -34.16
N TYR A 111 21.92 11.74 -35.32
CA TYR A 111 23.26 12.14 -35.74
C TYR A 111 24.32 12.41 -34.65
N ASP A 112 24.48 11.46 -33.76
CA ASP A 112 25.60 11.44 -32.84
C ASP A 112 26.66 10.47 -33.44
N GLY A 113 27.35 11.00 -34.46
CA GLY A 113 28.28 10.22 -35.25
C GLY A 113 27.73 9.72 -36.60
N PRO A 114 28.58 9.21 -37.49
CA PRO A 114 28.27 8.88 -38.89
C PRO A 114 27.25 7.74 -39.08
N LEU A 115 26.93 7.00 -38.02
CA LEU A 115 26.01 5.84 -38.09
C LEU A 115 24.69 6.02 -37.35
N ALA A 116 24.49 7.14 -36.65
CA ALA A 116 23.25 7.45 -35.92
C ALA A 116 22.69 6.26 -35.09
N LEU A 117 23.57 5.55 -34.34
CA LEU A 117 23.25 4.31 -33.65
C LEU A 117 22.71 4.52 -32.22
N ASN A 118 22.84 5.74 -31.69
CA ASN A 118 22.50 6.01 -30.30
C ASN A 118 21.12 6.60 -30.17
N ALA A 119 20.24 5.91 -29.46
CA ALA A 119 18.97 6.42 -28.99
C ALA A 119 18.99 6.50 -27.45
N SER A 120 18.28 7.46 -26.87
CA SER A 120 18.14 7.55 -25.42
C SER A 120 16.68 7.51 -25.00
N VAL A 121 16.42 6.81 -23.92
CA VAL A 121 15.12 6.70 -23.28
C VAL A 121 15.27 7.12 -21.82
N GLY A 122 14.40 7.94 -21.34
CA GLY A 122 14.37 8.37 -19.96
C GLY A 122 12.94 8.64 -19.50
N TYR A 123 12.75 8.69 -18.21
CA TYR A 123 11.53 9.21 -17.62
C TYR A 123 11.88 10.15 -16.48
N LYS A 124 11.00 11.09 -16.23
CA LYS A 124 11.08 11.98 -15.08
C LYS A 124 9.73 12.05 -14.39
N PHE A 125 9.76 12.14 -13.10
CA PHE A 125 8.58 12.43 -12.27
C PHE A 125 9.02 13.19 -11.03
N ALA A 126 8.11 13.95 -10.47
CA ALA A 126 8.30 14.63 -9.19
C ALA A 126 7.06 14.37 -8.34
N GLU A 127 7.25 13.70 -7.24
CA GLU A 127 6.20 13.25 -6.35
C GLU A 127 6.66 13.38 -4.91
N VAL A 128 5.83 13.90 -4.03
CA VAL A 128 6.10 13.99 -2.61
C VAL A 128 4.92 13.42 -1.83
N PRO A 129 5.04 12.20 -1.30
CA PRO A 129 4.03 11.67 -0.39
C PRO A 129 4.09 12.37 0.96
N ARG A 130 2.94 12.73 1.51
CA ARG A 130 2.84 13.38 2.80
C ARG A 130 1.62 12.88 3.57
N ILE A 131 1.79 12.73 4.89
CA ILE A 131 0.68 12.47 5.79
C ILE A 131 -0.11 13.76 5.92
N THR A 132 -1.40 13.69 5.62
CA THR A 132 -2.31 14.84 5.65
C THR A 132 -2.77 15.11 7.07
N ASN A 133 -3.06 14.03 7.81
CA ASN A 133 -3.48 14.12 9.20
C ASN A 133 -2.87 12.97 10.02
N ASP A 134 -2.02 13.31 10.97
CA ASP A 134 -1.32 12.34 11.84
C ASP A 134 -2.29 11.51 12.70
N GLN A 135 -3.47 12.02 12.98
CA GLN A 135 -4.49 11.29 13.76
C GLN A 135 -5.20 10.20 12.96
N TRP A 136 -5.08 10.22 11.64
CA TRP A 136 -5.73 9.29 10.74
C TRP A 136 -4.83 8.15 10.26
N VAL A 137 -3.60 8.13 10.77
CA VAL A 137 -2.65 7.04 10.57
C VAL A 137 -2.24 6.49 11.92
N ILE A 138 -2.46 5.20 12.13
CA ILE A 138 -2.06 4.49 13.34
C ILE A 138 -1.03 3.43 12.96
N ASN A 139 0.12 3.44 13.63
CA ASN A 139 1.11 2.39 13.46
C ASN A 139 1.02 1.39 14.61
N LEU A 140 0.57 0.18 14.32
CA LEU A 140 0.62 -0.95 15.23
C LEU A 140 1.94 -1.70 15.03
N ARG A 141 2.61 -2.02 16.12
CA ARG A 141 3.87 -2.74 16.10
C ARG A 141 3.69 -4.13 16.69
N ALA A 142 4.09 -5.13 15.95
CA ALA A 142 3.99 -6.52 16.36
C ALA A 142 5.33 -7.24 16.14
N THR A 143 5.62 -8.22 16.98
CA THR A 143 6.69 -9.20 16.77
C THR A 143 6.06 -10.53 16.38
N LEU A 144 6.76 -11.32 15.58
CA LEU A 144 6.37 -12.71 15.35
C LEU A 144 6.58 -13.52 16.62
N ALA A 145 5.58 -14.32 16.99
CA ALA A 145 5.65 -15.27 18.09
C ALA A 145 6.26 -16.58 17.61
#